data_ed4f67094a230452052b9a7dd7fd6f69
#
_entry.id   ed4f67094a230452052b9a7dd7fd6f69
#
_cell.length_a   1.000
_cell.length_b   1.000
_cell.length_c   1.000
_cell.angle_alpha   90.00
_cell.angle_beta   90.00
_cell.angle_gamma   90.00
#
_symmetry.space_group_name_H-M   'P 1'
#
loop_
_entity.id
_entity.type
_entity.pdbx_description
1 polymer ?
#
loop_
_entity_poly.entity_id
_entity_poly.type
_entity_poly.pdbx_seq_one_letter_code
_entity_poly.pdbx_strand_id
1 'polypeptide(L)'
;LRRIYVADWNDALDMASEKGESVAFSNAYAGNLADIAELLEAYQKKTGKETVSLLAEIVILLEDNPALYDSVEKKLHVLEEYLHTCEHDTSGEKVEISIEKLTENLRHKSEWLMEHIRKNEWVKDSEENGWFNGYYDNHGRQVEGDTKTGVRMMLTGQVFSILAGTATE
;
A
#
# COMPACT_ATOMS: atom_id res chain seq x y z
N LEU A 1 -7.02 10.82 -8.80
CA LEU A 1 -7.71 10.17 -7.69
C LEU A 1 -8.63 11.18 -7.06
N ARG A 2 -9.95 10.99 -7.17
CA ARG A 2 -10.73 11.42 -6.02
C ARG A 2 -10.00 10.79 -4.84
N ARG A 3 -9.39 11.63 -4.00
CA ARG A 3 -8.90 11.17 -2.71
C ARG A 3 -9.99 10.24 -2.22
N ILE A 4 -9.64 9.01 -1.91
CA ILE A 4 -10.56 8.18 -1.15
C ILE A 4 -10.63 8.93 0.16
N TYR A 5 -11.63 9.82 0.22
CA TYR A 5 -11.97 10.50 1.43
C TYR A 5 -12.27 9.38 2.38
N VAL A 6 -11.45 9.32 3.43
CA VAL A 6 -11.96 8.67 4.61
C VAL A 6 -11.07 7.54 5.08
N ALA A 7 -10.60 7.70 6.28
CA ALA A 7 -10.55 6.59 7.23
C ALA A 7 -11.98 6.00 7.40
N ASP A 8 -12.70 5.81 6.31
CA ASP A 8 -14.14 5.67 6.14
C ASP A 8 -14.73 4.44 6.84
N TRP A 9 -13.90 3.47 7.13
CA TRP A 9 -14.30 2.28 7.85
C TRP A 9 -14.17 2.44 9.39
N ASN A 10 -13.56 3.53 9.84
CA ASN A 10 -13.37 3.79 11.27
C ASN A 10 -14.06 5.11 11.66
N ASP A 11 -15.35 5.03 11.92
CA ASP A 11 -16.21 6.14 12.35
C ASP A 11 -15.70 6.88 13.59
N ALA A 12 -14.71 6.33 14.30
CA ALA A 12 -14.10 6.97 15.46
C ALA A 12 -13.00 7.99 15.10
N LEU A 13 -12.68 8.17 13.83
CA LEU A 13 -11.61 9.07 13.37
C LEU A 13 -12.13 10.37 12.76
N ASP A 14 -12.97 11.10 13.50
CA ASP A 14 -13.51 12.40 13.06
C ASP A 14 -12.43 13.38 12.58
N MET A 15 -11.21 13.32 13.17
CA MET A 15 -10.08 14.17 12.77
C MET A 15 -9.51 13.82 11.39
N ALA A 16 -9.89 12.70 10.81
CA ALA A 16 -9.40 12.20 9.53
C ALA A 16 -10.52 12.08 8.47
N SER A 17 -11.70 12.65 8.72
CA SER A 17 -12.91 12.46 7.91
C SER A 17 -12.86 13.06 6.50
N GLU A 18 -12.00 14.07 6.25
CA GLU A 18 -11.96 14.77 4.96
C GLU A 18 -10.70 14.48 4.15
N LYS A 19 -9.54 14.44 4.80
CA LYS A 19 -8.22 14.32 4.16
C LYS A 19 -7.31 13.33 4.88
N GLY A 20 -7.90 12.52 5.76
CA GLY A 20 -7.14 11.54 6.49
C GLY A 20 -6.52 10.49 5.58
N GLU A 21 -5.38 9.95 6.00
CA GLU A 21 -4.66 8.89 5.30
C GLU A 21 -4.48 7.70 6.23
N SER A 22 -4.59 6.49 5.68
CA SER A 22 -4.46 5.25 6.45
C SER A 22 -3.16 4.53 6.12
N VAL A 23 -2.20 4.58 7.04
CA VAL A 23 -0.99 3.76 7.02
C VAL A 23 -1.34 2.28 7.26
N ALA A 24 -2.38 2.01 8.07
CA ALA A 24 -2.88 0.66 8.28
C ALA A 24 -3.26 -0.03 6.97
N PHE A 25 -3.98 0.67 6.07
CA PHE A 25 -4.28 0.12 4.75
C PHE A 25 -3.06 0.01 3.85
N SER A 26 -2.10 0.93 3.93
CA SER A 26 -0.85 0.80 3.19
C SER A 26 -0.09 -0.47 3.57
N ASN A 27 -0.09 -0.84 4.86
CA ASN A 27 0.41 -2.13 5.34
C ASN A 27 -0.35 -3.30 4.71
N ALA A 28 -1.68 -3.29 4.75
CA ALA A 28 -2.50 -4.35 4.17
C ALA A 28 -2.22 -4.53 2.67
N TYR A 29 -2.10 -3.43 1.92
CA TYR A 29 -1.77 -3.50 0.49
C TYR A 29 -0.36 -4.02 0.24
N ALA A 30 0.62 -3.66 1.05
CA ALA A 30 1.97 -4.21 0.96
C ALA A 30 1.95 -5.74 1.14
N GLY A 31 1.24 -6.24 2.17
CA GLY A 31 1.04 -7.67 2.38
C GLY A 31 0.33 -8.35 1.19
N ASN A 32 -0.76 -7.75 0.70
CA ASN A 32 -1.49 -8.29 -0.45
C ASN A 32 -0.63 -8.42 -1.72
N LEU A 33 0.29 -7.47 -1.97
CA LEU A 33 1.21 -7.57 -3.10
C LEU A 33 2.16 -8.77 -2.95
N ALA A 34 2.67 -9.02 -1.74
CA ALA A 34 3.49 -10.20 -1.44
C ALA A 34 2.68 -11.50 -1.62
N ASP A 35 1.46 -11.56 -1.08
CA ASP A 35 0.57 -12.73 -1.20
C ASP A 35 0.24 -13.05 -2.66
N ILE A 36 -0.02 -12.03 -3.50
CA ILE A 36 -0.28 -12.22 -4.93
C ILE A 36 0.97 -12.77 -5.62
N ALA A 37 2.16 -12.29 -5.26
CA ALA A 37 3.41 -12.81 -5.79
C ALA A 37 3.60 -14.31 -5.47
N GLU A 38 3.34 -14.71 -4.23
CA GLU A 38 3.38 -16.11 -3.81
C GLU A 38 2.34 -16.99 -4.53
N LEU A 39 1.13 -16.46 -4.71
CA LEU A 39 0.07 -17.15 -5.45
C LEU A 39 0.46 -17.37 -6.92
N LEU A 40 1.12 -16.40 -7.56
CA LEU A 40 1.62 -16.53 -8.93
C LEU A 40 2.70 -17.59 -9.05
N GLU A 41 3.64 -17.66 -8.11
CA GLU A 41 4.66 -18.72 -8.07
C GLU A 41 4.03 -20.11 -7.88
N ALA A 42 3.07 -20.22 -6.96
CA ALA A 42 2.35 -21.46 -6.73
C ALA A 42 1.55 -21.90 -7.97
N TYR A 43 0.93 -20.93 -8.65
CA TYR A 43 0.22 -21.17 -9.91
C TYR A 43 1.17 -21.66 -11.00
N GLN A 44 2.31 -21.00 -11.20
CA GLN A 44 3.34 -21.40 -12.16
C GLN A 44 3.82 -22.83 -11.88
N LYS A 45 4.19 -23.11 -10.64
CA LYS A 45 4.64 -24.44 -10.21
C LYS A 45 3.59 -25.53 -10.44
N LYS A 46 2.32 -25.23 -10.22
CA LYS A 46 1.22 -26.19 -10.36
C LYS A 46 0.85 -26.44 -11.82
N THR A 47 0.89 -25.43 -12.66
CA THR A 47 0.35 -25.47 -14.03
C THR A 47 1.41 -25.59 -15.11
N GLY A 48 2.67 -25.24 -14.80
CA GLY A 48 3.76 -25.13 -15.77
C GLY A 48 3.61 -23.94 -16.73
N LYS A 49 2.69 -23.01 -16.47
CA LYS A 49 2.50 -21.81 -17.30
C LYS A 49 3.52 -20.76 -16.97
N GLU A 50 4.07 -20.13 -17.99
CA GLU A 50 5.08 -19.07 -17.88
C GLU A 50 4.46 -17.66 -17.90
N THR A 51 3.20 -17.54 -18.31
CA THR A 51 2.50 -16.27 -18.44
C THR A 51 1.12 -16.30 -17.81
N VAL A 52 0.60 -15.11 -17.51
CA VAL A 52 -0.81 -14.85 -17.19
C VAL A 52 -1.36 -13.77 -18.10
N SER A 53 -2.63 -13.91 -18.45
CA SER A 53 -3.34 -12.97 -19.30
C SER A 53 -4.06 -11.94 -18.44
N LEU A 54 -3.64 -10.68 -18.51
CA LEU A 54 -4.21 -9.57 -17.78
C LEU A 54 -4.79 -8.51 -18.73
N LEU A 55 -5.69 -7.66 -18.24
CA LEU A 55 -6.17 -6.51 -19.00
C LEU A 55 -5.01 -5.56 -19.32
N ALA A 56 -5.00 -5.05 -20.55
CA ALA A 56 -3.93 -4.20 -21.06
C ALA A 56 -3.70 -2.94 -20.19
N GLU A 57 -4.77 -2.39 -19.64
CA GLU A 57 -4.74 -1.20 -18.78
C GLU A 57 -3.87 -1.37 -17.54
N ILE A 58 -3.82 -2.59 -16.97
CA ILE A 58 -3.04 -2.88 -15.75
C ILE A 58 -1.54 -2.70 -15.98
N VAL A 59 -1.05 -2.83 -17.21
CA VAL A 59 0.37 -2.70 -17.54
C VAL A 59 0.94 -1.36 -17.10
N ILE A 60 0.15 -0.29 -17.15
CA ILE A 60 0.53 1.05 -16.68
C ILE A 60 0.96 1.02 -15.20
N LEU A 61 0.26 0.22 -14.39
CA LEU A 61 0.55 0.08 -12.96
C LEU A 61 1.75 -0.82 -12.64
N LEU A 62 2.28 -1.52 -13.63
CA LEU A 62 3.42 -2.42 -13.46
C LEU A 62 4.78 -1.74 -13.70
N GLU A 63 4.80 -0.43 -13.90
CA GLU A 63 6.07 0.30 -13.92
C GLU A 63 6.82 0.09 -12.59
N ASP A 64 8.08 -0.34 -12.71
CA ASP A 64 8.95 -0.63 -11.56
C ASP A 64 10.19 0.26 -11.63
N ASN A 65 10.05 1.48 -11.13
CA ASN A 65 11.09 2.48 -11.13
C ASN A 65 11.22 3.12 -9.73
N PRO A 66 12.34 2.95 -9.03
CA PRO A 66 12.55 3.56 -7.70
C PRO A 66 12.30 5.06 -7.67
N ALA A 67 12.66 5.80 -8.73
CA ALA A 67 12.40 7.23 -8.82
C ALA A 67 10.90 7.58 -8.93
N LEU A 68 10.05 6.61 -9.29
CA LEU A 68 8.61 6.74 -9.26
C LEU A 68 8.09 6.64 -7.82
N TYR A 69 8.61 5.67 -7.06
CA TYR A 69 8.13 5.41 -5.69
C TYR A 69 8.41 6.57 -4.73
N ASP A 70 9.52 7.26 -4.90
CA ASP A 70 9.92 8.40 -4.06
C ASP A 70 9.19 9.72 -4.41
N SER A 71 8.42 9.75 -5.50
CA SER A 71 7.74 10.96 -5.96
C SER A 71 6.23 10.82 -5.93
N VAL A 72 5.57 11.58 -5.06
CA VAL A 72 4.09 11.66 -5.00
C VAL A 72 3.51 12.11 -6.33
N GLU A 73 4.10 13.11 -6.97
CA GLU A 73 3.63 13.66 -8.26
C GLU A 73 3.69 12.60 -9.37
N LYS A 74 4.80 11.87 -9.47
CA LYS A 74 4.94 10.80 -10.47
C LYS A 74 3.97 9.65 -10.23
N LYS A 75 3.78 9.25 -8.97
CA LYS A 75 2.78 8.21 -8.63
C LYS A 75 1.37 8.65 -8.99
N LEU A 76 1.01 9.89 -8.71
CA LEU A 76 -0.27 10.45 -9.09
C LEU A 76 -0.46 10.44 -10.61
N HIS A 77 0.55 10.84 -11.36
CA HIS A 77 0.50 10.85 -12.82
C HIS A 77 0.23 9.46 -13.41
N VAL A 78 0.96 8.45 -12.98
CA VAL A 78 0.75 7.06 -13.41
C VAL A 78 -0.66 6.58 -13.08
N LEU A 79 -1.15 6.94 -11.90
CA LEU A 79 -2.48 6.55 -11.47
C LEU A 79 -3.58 7.30 -12.23
N GLU A 80 -3.40 8.57 -12.54
CA GLU A 80 -4.30 9.34 -13.39
C GLU A 80 -4.34 8.79 -14.81
N GLU A 81 -3.19 8.41 -15.36
CA GLU A 81 -3.08 7.74 -16.65
C GLU A 81 -3.88 6.42 -16.66
N TYR A 82 -3.66 5.57 -15.66
CA TYR A 82 -4.43 4.33 -15.50
C TYR A 82 -5.93 4.60 -15.39
N LEU A 83 -6.35 5.53 -14.52
CA LEU A 83 -7.76 5.85 -14.33
C LEU A 83 -8.41 6.41 -15.60
N HIS A 84 -7.67 7.17 -16.40
CA HIS A 84 -8.17 7.67 -17.68
C HIS A 84 -8.48 6.54 -18.67
N THR A 85 -7.67 5.47 -18.68
CA THR A 85 -7.93 4.29 -19.53
C THR A 85 -9.19 3.53 -19.12
N CYS A 86 -9.63 3.66 -17.87
CA CYS A 86 -10.77 2.94 -17.29
C CYS A 86 -11.97 3.87 -17.00
N GLU A 87 -11.98 5.12 -17.48
CA GLU A 87 -12.96 6.15 -17.07
C GLU A 87 -14.41 5.76 -17.39
N HIS A 88 -14.63 5.10 -18.50
CA HIS A 88 -15.98 4.72 -18.96
C HIS A 88 -16.15 3.20 -19.03
N ASP A 89 -15.14 2.51 -19.56
CA ASP A 89 -15.12 1.05 -19.71
C ASP A 89 -13.67 0.61 -19.91
N THR A 90 -13.39 -0.67 -19.73
CA THR A 90 -12.10 -1.26 -20.10
C THR A 90 -12.14 -1.69 -21.56
N SER A 91 -10.99 -1.66 -22.25
CA SER A 91 -10.88 -2.07 -23.66
C SER A 91 -11.28 -3.53 -23.88
N GLY A 92 -11.16 -4.36 -22.83
CA GLY A 92 -11.28 -5.82 -22.92
C GLY A 92 -10.07 -6.49 -23.57
N GLU A 93 -9.10 -5.72 -24.04
CA GLU A 93 -7.84 -6.24 -24.56
C GLU A 93 -7.03 -6.89 -23.45
N LYS A 94 -6.36 -7.98 -23.79
CA LYS A 94 -5.52 -8.73 -22.85
C LYS A 94 -4.11 -8.85 -23.37
N VAL A 95 -3.16 -8.78 -22.44
CA VAL A 95 -1.73 -8.98 -22.72
C VAL A 95 -1.19 -10.14 -21.88
N GLU A 96 -0.28 -10.90 -22.47
CA GLU A 96 0.43 -11.96 -21.78
C GLU A 96 1.62 -11.38 -21.03
N ILE A 97 1.63 -11.55 -19.71
CA ILE A 97 2.69 -11.04 -18.83
C ILE A 97 3.44 -12.23 -18.25
N SER A 98 4.77 -12.19 -18.29
CA SER A 98 5.61 -13.18 -17.61
C SER A 98 5.31 -13.23 -16.13
N ILE A 99 5.05 -14.43 -15.61
CA ILE A 99 4.80 -14.64 -14.16
C ILE A 99 6.04 -14.24 -13.36
N GLU A 100 7.23 -14.61 -13.81
CA GLU A 100 8.50 -14.25 -13.15
C GLU A 100 8.63 -12.73 -12.99
N LYS A 101 8.47 -11.97 -14.08
CA LYS A 101 8.57 -10.50 -14.06
C LYS A 101 7.47 -9.85 -13.22
N LEU A 102 6.26 -10.39 -13.26
CA LEU A 102 5.15 -9.89 -12.47
C LEU A 102 5.39 -10.13 -10.97
N THR A 103 5.84 -11.31 -10.61
CA THR A 103 6.21 -11.68 -9.24
C THR A 103 7.30 -10.77 -8.69
N GLU A 104 8.37 -10.56 -9.46
CA GLU A 104 9.46 -9.65 -9.10
C GLU A 104 8.95 -8.22 -8.87
N ASN A 105 8.15 -7.70 -9.79
CA ASN A 105 7.55 -6.37 -9.70
C ASN A 105 6.69 -6.20 -8.43
N LEU A 106 5.83 -7.17 -8.13
CA LEU A 106 4.96 -7.12 -6.95
C LEU A 106 5.77 -7.20 -5.65
N ARG A 107 6.83 -8.01 -5.61
CA ARG A 107 7.73 -8.11 -4.45
C ARG A 107 8.47 -6.80 -4.22
N HIS A 108 9.05 -6.20 -5.25
CA HIS A 108 9.74 -4.91 -5.14
C HIS A 108 8.80 -3.81 -4.58
N LYS A 109 7.58 -3.74 -5.08
CA LYS A 109 6.59 -2.78 -4.57
C LYS A 109 6.20 -3.04 -3.12
N SER A 110 5.99 -4.30 -2.76
CA SER A 110 5.69 -4.71 -1.39
C SER A 110 6.83 -4.34 -0.44
N GLU A 111 8.05 -4.74 -0.76
CA GLU A 111 9.25 -4.46 0.03
C GLU A 111 9.48 -2.95 0.21
N TRP A 112 9.37 -2.19 -0.89
CA TRP A 112 9.50 -0.74 -0.83
C TRP A 112 8.47 -0.10 0.12
N LEU A 113 7.20 -0.52 0.05
CA LEU A 113 6.15 -0.03 0.95
C LEU A 113 6.44 -0.37 2.41
N MET A 114 6.81 -1.61 2.70
CA MET A 114 7.13 -2.05 4.05
C MET A 114 8.33 -1.30 4.63
N GLU A 115 9.39 -1.12 3.84
CA GLU A 115 10.56 -0.36 4.27
C GLU A 115 10.24 1.12 4.48
N HIS A 116 9.45 1.71 3.60
CA HIS A 116 8.99 3.08 3.74
C HIS A 116 8.21 3.28 5.04
N ILE A 117 7.32 2.35 5.38
CA ILE A 117 6.54 2.38 6.62
C ILE A 117 7.46 2.20 7.84
N ARG A 118 8.36 1.23 7.83
CA ARG A 118 9.33 1.04 8.92
C ARG A 118 10.14 2.30 9.21
N LYS A 119 10.56 2.98 8.16
CA LYS A 119 11.41 4.17 8.26
C LYS A 119 10.66 5.41 8.72
N ASN A 120 9.42 5.59 8.30
CA ASN A 120 8.72 6.88 8.45
C ASN A 120 7.59 6.84 9.48
N GLU A 121 7.05 5.66 9.78
CA GLU A 121 5.85 5.53 10.60
C GLU A 121 6.10 4.90 11.98
N TRP A 122 7.36 4.61 12.31
CA TRP A 122 7.71 4.13 13.63
C TRP A 122 7.75 5.29 14.62
N VAL A 123 6.88 5.25 15.62
CA VAL A 123 6.79 6.25 16.70
C VAL A 123 7.18 5.64 18.04
N LYS A 124 7.67 6.45 18.97
CA LYS A 124 8.08 6.03 20.30
C LYS A 124 7.49 6.93 21.38
N ASP A 125 7.30 6.40 22.56
CA ASP A 125 7.03 7.15 23.77
C ASP A 125 8.32 7.56 24.51
N SER A 126 8.16 8.23 25.64
CA SER A 126 9.29 8.65 26.50
C SER A 126 10.03 7.49 27.18
N GLU A 127 9.43 6.28 27.20
CA GLU A 127 10.03 5.06 27.77
C GLU A 127 10.66 4.17 26.70
N GLU A 128 10.81 4.68 25.47
CA GLU A 128 11.35 3.95 24.30
C GLU A 128 10.46 2.79 23.79
N ASN A 129 9.22 2.67 24.27
CA ASN A 129 8.26 1.74 23.66
C ASN A 129 7.90 2.26 22.27
N GLY A 130 7.86 1.37 21.28
CA GLY A 130 7.62 1.73 19.90
C GLY A 130 6.41 1.03 19.29
N TRP A 131 5.75 1.72 18.36
CA TRP A 131 4.65 1.20 17.55
C TRP A 131 4.55 1.93 16.22
N PHE A 132 3.77 1.41 15.28
CA PHE A 132 3.53 2.08 14.01
C PHE A 132 2.39 3.09 14.11
N ASN A 133 2.58 4.30 13.58
CA ASN A 133 1.48 5.21 13.33
C ASN A 133 0.54 4.60 12.29
N GLY A 134 -0.74 4.53 12.58
CA GLY A 134 -1.75 3.93 11.70
C GLY A 134 -2.47 4.94 10.81
N TYR A 135 -2.44 6.25 11.16
CA TYR A 135 -3.26 7.26 10.50
C TYR A 135 -2.65 8.65 10.52
N TYR A 136 -3.03 9.45 9.52
CA TYR A 136 -2.84 10.89 9.47
C TYR A 136 -4.19 11.62 9.51
N ASP A 137 -4.22 12.78 10.19
CA ASP A 137 -5.42 13.61 10.28
C ASP A 137 -5.65 14.47 9.03
N ASN A 138 -6.72 15.27 9.02
CA ASN A 138 -7.06 16.19 7.94
C ASN A 138 -5.99 17.26 7.66
N HIS A 139 -5.02 17.43 8.55
CA HIS A 139 -3.91 18.38 8.44
C HIS A 139 -2.56 17.70 8.12
N GLY A 140 -2.56 16.40 7.86
CA GLY A 140 -1.35 15.62 7.58
C GLY A 140 -0.47 15.39 8.82
N ARG A 141 -1.05 15.38 10.02
CA ARG A 141 -0.33 15.08 11.27
C ARG A 141 -0.60 13.64 11.68
N GLN A 142 0.41 12.97 12.20
CA GLN A 142 0.25 11.65 12.80
C GLN A 142 -0.79 11.69 13.91
N VAL A 143 -1.71 10.74 13.89
CA VAL A 143 -2.77 10.62 14.92
C VAL A 143 -2.23 9.95 16.18
N GLU A 144 -1.21 9.13 16.02
CA GLU A 144 -0.60 8.35 17.09
C GLU A 144 0.74 8.95 17.54
N GLY A 145 1.17 8.60 18.73
CA GLY A 145 2.43 9.07 19.31
C GLY A 145 2.30 9.45 20.79
N ASP A 146 3.39 9.94 21.37
CA ASP A 146 3.41 10.54 22.69
C ASP A 146 2.97 12.00 22.60
N THR A 147 1.81 12.30 23.11
CA THR A 147 1.16 13.61 23.01
C THR A 147 1.08 14.30 24.37
N LYS A 148 0.77 15.60 24.38
CA LYS A 148 0.56 16.37 25.62
C LYS A 148 -0.55 15.79 26.51
N THR A 149 -1.45 15.00 25.94
CA THR A 149 -2.57 14.36 26.64
C THR A 149 -2.30 12.89 26.96
N GLY A 150 -1.11 12.41 26.70
CA GLY A 150 -0.65 11.03 26.91
C GLY A 150 -0.37 10.28 25.62
N VAL A 151 0.05 9.04 25.76
CA VAL A 151 0.35 8.12 24.66
C VAL A 151 -0.94 7.75 23.94
N ARG A 152 -0.90 7.82 22.62
CA ARG A 152 -1.97 7.38 21.74
C ARG A 152 -1.44 6.31 20.78
N MET A 153 -2.03 5.13 20.87
CA MET A 153 -1.73 3.99 20.03
C MET A 153 -3.04 3.31 19.62
N MET A 154 -3.19 3.02 18.35
CA MET A 154 -4.37 2.35 17.81
C MET A 154 -4.02 0.91 17.41
N LEU A 155 -4.87 -0.03 17.81
CA LEU A 155 -4.67 -1.45 17.55
C LEU A 155 -4.58 -1.79 16.06
N THR A 156 -5.38 -1.13 15.24
CA THR A 156 -5.50 -1.44 13.81
C THR A 156 -4.18 -1.29 13.06
N GLY A 157 -3.43 -0.20 13.32
CA GLY A 157 -2.11 0.00 12.72
C GLY A 157 -1.16 -1.16 13.05
N GLN A 158 -1.18 -1.62 14.29
CA GLN A 158 -0.32 -2.72 14.75
C GLN A 158 -0.72 -4.06 14.13
N VAL A 159 -2.01 -4.37 14.12
CA VAL A 159 -2.52 -5.61 13.52
C VAL A 159 -2.13 -5.73 12.06
N PHE A 160 -2.34 -4.68 11.27
CA PHE A 160 -2.00 -4.72 9.85
C PHE A 160 -0.49 -4.74 9.59
N SER A 161 0.31 -4.07 10.43
CA SER A 161 1.78 -4.14 10.29
C SER A 161 2.33 -5.53 10.59
N ILE A 162 1.73 -6.24 11.54
CA ILE A 162 2.07 -7.63 11.86
C ILE A 162 1.62 -8.57 10.73
N LEU A 163 0.37 -8.47 10.31
CA LEU A 163 -0.19 -9.33 9.26
C LEU A 163 0.54 -9.19 7.92
N ALA A 164 0.94 -7.99 7.58
CA ALA A 164 1.68 -7.70 6.35
C ALA A 164 3.16 -8.12 6.41
N GLY A 165 3.71 -8.41 7.59
CA GLY A 165 5.13 -8.64 7.76
C GLY A 165 5.98 -7.36 7.78
N THR A 166 5.36 -6.19 7.90
CA THR A 166 6.07 -4.92 8.10
C THR A 166 6.72 -4.86 9.46
N ALA A 167 6.02 -5.33 10.51
CA ALA A 167 6.59 -5.49 11.83
C ALA A 167 7.58 -6.67 11.82
N THR A 168 8.80 -6.42 12.30
CA THR A 168 9.85 -7.42 12.52
C THR A 168 10.14 -7.55 14.01
N GLU A 169 10.73 -8.69 14.42
CA GLU A 169 11.21 -8.90 15.79
C GLU A 169 12.30 -7.90 16.21
#